data_cd280565ea5d18f98fcc12cf74c7271f
#
_entry.id   cd280565ea5d18f98fcc12cf74c7271f
#
_cell.length_a   1.000
_cell.length_b   1.000
_cell.length_c   1.000
_cell.angle_alpha   90.00
_cell.angle_beta   90.00
_cell.angle_gamma   90.00
#
_symmetry.space_group_name_H-M   'P 1'
#
loop_
_entity.id
_entity.type
_entity.pdbx_description
1 polymer ?
#
loop_
_entity_poly.entity_id
_entity_poly.type
_entity_poly.pdbx_seq_one_letter_code
_entity_poly.pdbx_strand_id
1 'polypeptide(L)'
;MSSVRIVRGEYRNKIVSNQVFALVSGFQSGAKGNFITVRNDGAFPNCPETIRVRVDSINDVEYTTAMPTDNVVRLEQPARPAETDEEAMTRIRERFDILHEMTKAATAGDIRAMIVSGPPGVGKSFGVEQEIDKACLFDKLAGKRLRAEVVKGSATPIGLYQTLYKYSDANCVVVFDDCDSILLDDVSLNLLKGALDSGKKRKISWLSESSTLRREGIPDQ
;
A
#
# COMPACT_ATOMS: atom_id res chain seq x y z
N MET A 1 13.23 5.27 15.58
CA MET A 1 14.18 6.42 15.62
C MET A 1 14.98 6.38 14.35
N SER A 2 15.19 7.52 13.70
CA SER A 2 16.02 7.57 12.48
C SER A 2 17.49 7.46 12.87
N SER A 3 18.27 6.69 12.13
CA SER A 3 19.72 6.58 12.32
C SER A 3 20.48 7.17 11.14
N VAL A 4 21.69 7.55 11.37
CA VAL A 4 22.56 8.18 10.37
C VAL A 4 23.95 7.56 10.42
N ARG A 5 24.48 7.21 9.26
CA ARG A 5 25.87 6.81 9.10
C ARG A 5 26.68 8.03 8.71
N ILE A 6 27.69 8.36 9.49
CA ILE A 6 28.66 9.40 9.16
C ILE A 6 29.82 8.73 8.43
N VAL A 7 29.92 8.97 7.12
CA VAL A 7 30.96 8.41 6.27
C VAL A 7 32.31 9.08 6.62
N ARG A 8 32.27 10.41 6.75
CA ARG A 8 33.43 11.20 7.15
C ARG A 8 33.00 12.43 7.93
N GLY A 9 33.56 12.59 9.14
CA GLY A 9 33.26 13.74 9.99
C GLY A 9 34.33 13.92 11.06
N GLU A 10 34.21 14.98 11.85
CA GLU A 10 35.13 15.32 12.92
C GLU A 10 34.38 15.72 14.20
N TYR A 11 34.80 15.20 15.34
CA TYR A 11 34.32 15.61 16.65
C TYR A 11 35.50 15.83 17.60
N ARG A 12 35.70 17.06 18.10
CA ARG A 12 36.81 17.44 19.01
C ARG A 12 38.18 16.93 18.53
N ASN A 13 38.54 17.20 17.28
CA ASN A 13 39.78 16.76 16.62
C ASN A 13 39.94 15.23 16.50
N LYS A 14 38.86 14.45 16.67
CA LYS A 14 38.83 13.01 16.38
C LYS A 14 38.06 12.79 15.09
N ILE A 15 38.64 12.02 14.19
CA ILE A 15 37.99 11.63 12.93
C ILE A 15 36.89 10.61 13.26
N VAL A 16 35.71 10.85 12.72
CA VAL A 16 34.58 9.95 12.75
C VAL A 16 34.38 9.43 11.35
N SER A 17 34.60 8.14 11.13
CA SER A 17 34.44 7.53 9.82
C SER A 17 33.64 6.23 9.89
N ASN A 18 32.68 6.08 8.99
CA ASN A 18 31.80 4.90 8.86
C ASN A 18 31.10 4.48 10.16
N GLN A 19 30.76 5.44 11.02
CA GLN A 19 30.04 5.16 12.27
C GLN A 19 28.56 5.49 12.15
N VAL A 20 27.73 4.66 12.77
CA VAL A 20 26.26 4.82 12.79
C VAL A 20 25.85 5.36 14.16
N PHE A 21 25.01 6.38 14.16
CA PHE A 21 24.48 7.05 15.34
C PHE A 21 22.97 7.18 15.27
N ALA A 22 22.31 7.27 16.40
CA ALA A 22 20.93 7.69 16.47
C ALA A 22 20.83 9.19 16.12
N LEU A 23 19.99 9.53 15.15
CA LEU A 23 19.82 10.89 14.67
C LEU A 23 18.98 11.71 15.65
N VAL A 24 19.49 12.87 16.04
CA VAL A 24 18.76 13.86 16.84
C VAL A 24 18.29 15.02 15.96
N SER A 25 19.17 15.54 15.10
CA SER A 25 18.83 16.59 14.13
C SER A 25 19.66 16.42 12.87
N GLY A 26 19.05 16.59 11.70
CA GLY A 26 19.67 16.42 10.39
C GLY A 26 20.81 17.40 10.12
N PHE A 27 21.35 17.33 8.89
CA PHE A 27 22.41 18.20 8.41
C PHE A 27 22.03 19.69 8.53
N GLN A 28 22.90 20.45 9.17
CA GLN A 28 22.71 21.89 9.40
C GLN A 28 23.99 22.65 9.05
N SER A 29 23.80 23.86 8.53
CA SER A 29 24.91 24.78 8.27
C SER A 29 24.96 25.84 9.36
N GLY A 30 26.13 26.02 9.98
CA GLY A 30 26.35 27.00 11.04
C GLY A 30 27.56 27.90 10.77
N ALA A 31 27.75 28.92 11.58
CA ALA A 31 28.83 29.92 11.44
C ALA A 31 30.24 29.32 11.46
N LYS A 32 30.43 28.12 12.01
CA LYS A 32 31.70 27.40 12.12
C LYS A 32 31.81 26.19 11.19
N GLY A 33 30.93 26.08 10.20
CA GLY A 33 30.86 24.95 9.26
C GLY A 33 29.62 24.10 9.42
N ASN A 34 29.50 23.07 8.59
CA ASN A 34 28.36 22.17 8.60
C ASN A 34 28.47 21.13 9.70
N PHE A 35 27.36 20.70 10.24
CA PHE A 35 27.33 19.68 11.29
C PHE A 35 26.01 18.88 11.28
N ILE A 36 26.07 17.72 11.93
CA ILE A 36 24.91 16.89 12.22
C ILE A 36 24.86 16.63 13.73
N THR A 37 23.66 16.61 14.30
CA THR A 37 23.47 16.34 15.72
C THR A 37 23.02 14.91 15.92
N VAL A 38 23.78 14.15 16.69
CA VAL A 38 23.56 12.72 16.91
C VAL A 38 23.64 12.40 18.41
N ARG A 39 23.04 11.26 18.81
CA ARG A 39 23.15 10.75 20.17
C ARG A 39 24.48 10.02 20.33
N ASN A 40 25.14 10.27 21.45
CA ASN A 40 26.38 9.61 21.83
C ASN A 40 26.09 8.38 22.70
N ASP A 41 25.76 7.28 22.07
CA ASP A 41 25.44 6.00 22.74
C ASP A 41 26.74 5.28 23.16
N GLY A 42 27.64 6.00 23.84
CA GLY A 42 28.91 5.44 24.35
C GLY A 42 30.09 5.54 23.37
N ALA A 43 29.90 6.05 22.16
CA ALA A 43 31.00 6.19 21.17
C ALA A 43 32.11 7.15 21.62
N PHE A 44 31.76 8.13 22.44
CA PHE A 44 32.74 9.10 23.02
C PHE A 44 32.56 9.18 24.52
N PRO A 45 33.44 8.51 25.29
CA PRO A 45 33.42 8.56 26.77
C PRO A 45 33.68 9.99 27.27
N ASN A 46 33.05 10.36 28.37
CA ASN A 46 33.12 11.71 28.97
C ASN A 46 32.59 12.86 28.08
N CYS A 47 31.70 12.56 27.13
CA CYS A 47 31.03 13.55 26.31
C CYS A 47 29.52 13.55 26.59
N PRO A 48 28.82 14.67 26.31
CA PRO A 48 27.37 14.75 26.48
C PRO A 48 26.62 13.67 25.71
N GLU A 49 25.40 13.35 26.15
CA GLU A 49 24.49 12.39 25.47
C GLU A 49 24.21 12.80 24.03
N THR A 50 24.21 14.10 23.73
CA THR A 50 24.00 14.64 22.40
C THR A 50 25.24 15.39 21.94
N ILE A 51 25.77 15.03 20.78
CA ILE A 51 26.98 15.63 20.21
C ILE A 51 26.74 16.18 18.81
N ARG A 52 27.50 17.22 18.44
CA ARG A 52 27.51 17.78 17.07
C ARG A 52 28.79 17.34 16.38
N VAL A 53 28.64 16.50 15.37
CA VAL A 53 29.74 16.04 14.53
C VAL A 53 29.84 16.98 13.32
N ARG A 54 31.02 17.54 13.10
CA ARG A 54 31.31 18.37 11.93
C ARG A 54 31.42 17.48 10.70
N VAL A 55 30.79 17.88 9.59
CA VAL A 55 30.82 17.20 8.30
C VAL A 55 31.03 18.24 7.21
N ASP A 56 31.81 17.92 6.19
CA ASP A 56 32.15 18.89 5.16
C ASP A 56 31.01 19.04 4.12
N SER A 57 30.33 17.93 3.82
CA SER A 57 29.28 17.88 2.82
C SER A 57 28.10 17.01 3.29
N ILE A 58 26.90 17.22 2.72
CA ILE A 58 25.76 16.34 2.90
C ILE A 58 26.04 14.92 2.38
N ASN A 59 26.97 14.77 1.43
CA ASN A 59 27.40 13.48 0.90
C ASN A 59 28.23 12.64 1.88
N ASP A 60 28.71 13.26 2.94
CA ASP A 60 29.42 12.57 4.05
C ASP A 60 28.48 11.96 5.06
N VAL A 61 27.17 12.02 4.79
CA VAL A 61 26.11 11.59 5.70
C VAL A 61 25.08 10.74 4.96
N GLU A 62 24.90 9.51 5.38
CA GLU A 62 23.88 8.60 4.84
C GLU A 62 22.77 8.40 5.87
N TYR A 63 21.56 8.84 5.54
CA TYR A 63 20.40 8.61 6.40
C TYR A 63 19.92 7.16 6.25
N THR A 64 19.94 6.42 7.33
CA THR A 64 19.50 5.03 7.35
C THR A 64 18.24 4.91 8.21
N THR A 65 17.19 4.35 7.63
CA THR A 65 15.94 4.06 8.35
C THR A 65 16.06 2.78 9.23
N ALA A 66 17.23 2.15 9.24
CA ALA A 66 17.49 0.95 10.03
C ALA A 66 17.75 1.30 11.48
N MET A 67 17.04 0.71 12.40
CA MET A 67 17.35 0.73 13.83
C MET A 67 18.75 0.17 14.09
N PRO A 68 19.51 0.69 15.09
CA PRO A 68 20.71 0.01 15.56
C PRO A 68 20.28 -1.35 16.11
N THR A 69 20.56 -2.39 15.38
CA THR A 69 20.40 -3.75 15.85
C THR A 69 21.68 -4.16 16.56
N ASP A 70 21.76 -3.88 17.86
CA ASP A 70 22.58 -4.70 18.73
C ASP A 70 21.99 -6.11 18.71
N ASN A 71 22.78 -7.06 18.26
CA ASN A 71 22.54 -8.51 18.35
C ASN A 71 21.24 -9.06 17.76
N VAL A 72 20.81 -8.60 16.60
CA VAL A 72 20.04 -9.49 15.74
C VAL A 72 21.04 -10.42 15.06
N VAL A 73 21.20 -11.61 15.62
CA VAL A 73 21.65 -12.77 14.84
C VAL A 73 20.76 -12.75 13.62
N ARG A 74 21.32 -12.37 12.48
CA ARG A 74 20.67 -12.56 11.20
C ARG A 74 20.53 -14.07 11.13
N LEU A 75 19.36 -14.58 11.49
CA LEU A 75 18.96 -15.91 11.08
C LEU A 75 19.02 -15.81 9.57
N GLU A 76 20.12 -16.29 9.01
CA GLU A 76 20.16 -16.62 7.59
C GLU A 76 18.95 -17.52 7.41
N GLN A 77 17.90 -16.97 6.82
CA GLN A 77 16.80 -17.78 6.38
C GLN A 77 17.50 -18.82 5.49
N PRO A 78 17.37 -20.11 5.80
CA PRO A 78 18.00 -21.14 4.98
C PRO A 78 17.64 -20.79 3.56
N ALA A 79 18.65 -20.64 2.69
CA ALA A 79 18.43 -20.34 1.28
C ALA A 79 17.38 -21.33 0.83
N ARG A 80 16.19 -20.83 0.45
CA ARG A 80 15.15 -21.71 -0.07
C ARG A 80 15.83 -22.49 -1.19
N PRO A 81 15.76 -23.82 -1.19
CA PRO A 81 16.33 -24.61 -2.29
C PRO A 81 15.84 -23.97 -3.58
N ALA A 82 16.74 -23.79 -4.54
CA ALA A 82 16.40 -23.18 -5.80
C ALA A 82 15.24 -23.97 -6.40
N GLU A 83 14.07 -23.31 -6.45
CA GLU A 83 12.83 -23.89 -7.00
C GLU A 83 13.10 -24.24 -8.46
N THR A 84 12.73 -25.42 -8.89
CA THR A 84 12.82 -25.80 -10.30
C THR A 84 11.76 -25.03 -11.12
N ASP A 85 11.99 -24.86 -12.41
CA ASP A 85 11.03 -24.21 -13.30
C ASP A 85 9.66 -24.89 -13.29
N GLU A 86 9.62 -26.23 -13.16
CA GLU A 86 8.39 -27.01 -13.07
C GLU A 86 7.63 -26.74 -11.77
N GLU A 87 8.31 -26.65 -10.64
CA GLU A 87 7.73 -26.31 -9.34
C GLU A 87 7.21 -24.87 -9.37
N ALA A 88 7.97 -23.93 -9.94
CA ALA A 88 7.56 -22.55 -10.09
C ALA A 88 6.30 -22.42 -10.97
N MET A 89 6.24 -23.13 -12.09
CA MET A 89 5.07 -23.15 -12.97
C MET A 89 3.84 -23.74 -12.28
N THR A 90 4.01 -24.82 -11.54
CA THR A 90 2.93 -25.45 -10.77
C THR A 90 2.38 -24.49 -9.73
N ARG A 91 3.26 -23.88 -8.95
CA ARG A 91 2.88 -22.88 -7.93
C ARG A 91 2.17 -21.67 -8.52
N ILE A 92 2.60 -21.20 -9.69
CA ILE A 92 1.93 -20.08 -10.40
C ILE A 92 0.53 -20.50 -10.84
N ARG A 93 0.40 -21.70 -11.43
CA ARG A 93 -0.89 -22.25 -11.87
C ARG A 93 -1.87 -22.35 -10.71
N GLU A 94 -1.47 -22.94 -9.59
CA GLU A 94 -2.30 -23.05 -8.38
C GLU A 94 -2.79 -21.68 -7.89
N ARG A 95 -1.95 -20.65 -7.94
CA ARG A 95 -2.37 -19.28 -7.56
C ARG A 95 -3.42 -18.70 -8.49
N PHE A 96 -3.34 -18.98 -9.79
CA PHE A 96 -4.36 -18.56 -10.74
C PHE A 96 -5.65 -19.35 -10.58
N ASP A 97 -5.57 -20.65 -10.27
CA ASP A 97 -6.74 -21.47 -9.97
C ASP A 97 -7.47 -20.93 -8.74
N ILE A 98 -6.74 -20.57 -7.67
CA ILE A 98 -7.31 -19.88 -6.49
C ILE A 98 -7.94 -18.55 -6.88
N LEU A 99 -7.28 -17.73 -7.71
CA LEU A 99 -7.83 -16.46 -8.16
C LEU A 99 -9.16 -16.65 -8.90
N HIS A 100 -9.24 -17.63 -9.79
CA HIS A 100 -10.45 -17.98 -10.53
C HIS A 100 -11.57 -18.42 -9.57
N GLU A 101 -11.30 -19.33 -8.65
CA GLU A 101 -12.30 -19.79 -7.68
C GLU A 101 -12.79 -18.68 -6.77
N MET A 102 -11.89 -17.82 -6.29
CA MET A 102 -12.27 -16.66 -5.47
C MET A 102 -13.07 -15.63 -6.25
N THR A 103 -12.76 -15.40 -7.53
CA THR A 103 -13.54 -14.50 -8.40
C THR A 103 -14.94 -15.08 -8.65
N LYS A 104 -15.05 -16.37 -8.88
CA LYS A 104 -16.34 -17.06 -8.96
C LYS A 104 -17.16 -16.89 -7.68
N ALA A 105 -16.55 -17.13 -6.52
CA ALA A 105 -17.23 -16.96 -5.23
C ALA A 105 -17.70 -15.51 -5.02
N ALA A 106 -16.92 -14.51 -5.47
CA ALA A 106 -17.31 -13.10 -5.43
C ALA A 106 -18.51 -12.80 -6.36
N THR A 107 -18.51 -13.34 -7.60
CA THR A 107 -19.60 -13.16 -8.56
C THR A 107 -20.87 -13.91 -8.17
N ALA A 108 -20.75 -15.01 -7.44
CA ALA A 108 -21.88 -15.75 -6.85
C ALA A 108 -22.44 -15.08 -5.59
N GLY A 109 -21.69 -14.17 -4.97
CA GLY A 109 -22.07 -13.51 -3.71
C GLY A 109 -21.69 -14.29 -2.44
N ASP A 110 -20.91 -15.35 -2.57
CA ASP A 110 -20.45 -16.18 -1.45
C ASP A 110 -19.44 -15.44 -0.59
N ILE A 111 -18.63 -14.59 -1.20
CA ILE A 111 -17.72 -13.67 -0.52
C ILE A 111 -18.08 -12.22 -0.87
N ARG A 112 -17.88 -11.33 0.09
CA ARG A 112 -18.27 -9.91 -0.03
C ARG A 112 -17.26 -9.06 -0.76
N ALA A 113 -15.99 -9.35 -0.57
CA ALA A 113 -14.88 -8.65 -1.19
C ALA A 113 -13.62 -9.51 -1.16
N MET A 114 -12.72 -9.22 -2.10
CA MET A 114 -11.36 -9.73 -2.09
C MET A 114 -10.39 -8.65 -2.54
N ILE A 115 -9.16 -8.72 -2.09
CA ILE A 115 -8.05 -7.88 -2.55
C ILE A 115 -7.05 -8.79 -3.25
N VAL A 116 -6.76 -8.46 -4.51
CA VAL A 116 -5.79 -9.20 -5.32
C VAL A 116 -4.51 -8.37 -5.43
N SER A 117 -3.43 -8.85 -4.84
CA SER A 117 -2.13 -8.20 -4.89
C SER A 117 -1.07 -9.13 -5.48
N GLY A 118 -0.04 -8.54 -6.08
CA GLY A 118 1.08 -9.30 -6.64
C GLY A 118 1.84 -8.50 -7.71
N PRO A 119 2.94 -9.04 -8.25
CA PRO A 119 3.77 -8.34 -9.23
C PRO A 119 2.98 -7.88 -10.45
N PRO A 120 3.36 -6.75 -11.07
CA PRO A 120 2.72 -6.30 -12.31
C PRO A 120 3.01 -7.29 -13.46
N GLY A 121 2.14 -7.28 -14.47
CA GLY A 121 2.35 -8.06 -15.71
C GLY A 121 2.08 -9.57 -15.63
N VAL A 122 1.69 -10.11 -14.48
CA VAL A 122 1.44 -11.56 -14.34
C VAL A 122 0.07 -12.04 -14.80
N GLY A 123 -0.83 -11.15 -15.24
CA GLY A 123 -2.15 -11.52 -15.75
C GLY A 123 -3.29 -11.50 -14.74
N LYS A 124 -3.14 -10.85 -13.57
CA LYS A 124 -4.20 -10.78 -12.54
C LYS A 124 -5.51 -10.22 -13.07
N SER A 125 -5.47 -9.01 -13.65
CA SER A 125 -6.65 -8.32 -14.18
C SER A 125 -7.32 -9.14 -15.28
N PHE A 126 -6.54 -9.74 -16.17
CA PHE A 126 -7.05 -10.61 -17.23
C PHE A 126 -7.82 -11.81 -16.66
N GLY A 127 -7.29 -12.50 -15.65
CA GLY A 127 -7.97 -13.64 -15.02
C GLY A 127 -9.29 -13.25 -14.36
N VAL A 128 -9.33 -12.11 -13.65
CA VAL A 128 -10.56 -11.57 -13.04
C VAL A 128 -11.59 -11.19 -14.12
N GLU A 129 -11.17 -10.44 -15.14
CA GLU A 129 -12.06 -10.01 -16.23
C GLU A 129 -12.68 -11.20 -16.99
N GLN A 130 -11.91 -12.25 -17.24
CA GLN A 130 -12.45 -13.47 -17.88
C GLN A 130 -13.59 -14.10 -17.06
N GLU A 131 -13.45 -14.22 -15.75
CA GLU A 131 -14.49 -14.81 -14.90
C GLU A 131 -15.74 -13.89 -14.84
N ILE A 132 -15.54 -12.58 -14.80
CA ILE A 132 -16.63 -11.60 -14.86
C ILE A 132 -17.37 -11.68 -16.20
N ASP A 133 -16.64 -11.77 -17.30
CA ASP A 133 -17.23 -11.90 -18.63
C ASP A 133 -18.09 -13.16 -18.76
N LYS A 134 -17.63 -14.29 -18.22
CA LYS A 134 -18.41 -15.53 -18.14
C LYS A 134 -19.68 -15.35 -17.30
N ALA A 135 -19.55 -14.71 -16.11
CA ALA A 135 -20.68 -14.47 -15.21
C ALA A 135 -21.74 -13.53 -15.83
N CYS A 136 -21.31 -12.56 -16.64
CA CYS A 136 -22.19 -11.58 -17.30
C CYS A 136 -22.69 -12.02 -18.69
N LEU A 137 -22.29 -13.19 -19.18
CA LEU A 137 -22.58 -13.65 -20.54
C LEU A 137 -24.09 -13.65 -20.85
N PHE A 138 -24.90 -14.20 -19.95
CA PHE A 138 -26.36 -14.25 -20.14
C PHE A 138 -27.00 -12.84 -20.09
N ASP A 139 -26.50 -11.94 -19.28
CA ASP A 139 -27.01 -10.56 -19.23
C ASP A 139 -26.67 -9.82 -20.51
N LYS A 140 -25.46 -10.04 -21.07
CA LYS A 140 -25.06 -9.50 -22.39
C LYS A 140 -25.96 -10.01 -23.52
N LEU A 141 -26.19 -11.32 -23.57
CA LEU A 141 -27.06 -11.94 -24.61
C LEU A 141 -28.51 -11.50 -24.50
N ALA A 142 -29.01 -11.29 -23.29
CA ALA A 142 -30.38 -10.84 -23.03
C ALA A 142 -30.58 -9.34 -23.15
N GLY A 143 -29.53 -8.55 -23.48
CA GLY A 143 -29.57 -7.09 -23.52
C GLY A 143 -29.91 -6.44 -22.18
N LYS A 144 -29.67 -7.14 -21.08
CA LYS A 144 -29.89 -6.62 -19.73
C LYS A 144 -28.69 -5.83 -19.25
N ARG A 145 -28.93 -5.01 -18.22
CA ARG A 145 -27.85 -4.34 -17.52
C ARG A 145 -26.87 -5.39 -16.93
N LEU A 146 -25.58 -5.17 -17.15
CA LEU A 146 -24.55 -6.05 -16.61
C LEU A 146 -24.53 -5.96 -15.07
N ARG A 147 -24.38 -7.10 -14.43
CA ARG A 147 -24.22 -7.23 -12.97
C ARG A 147 -22.81 -6.85 -12.48
N ALA A 148 -21.87 -6.62 -13.38
CA ALA A 148 -20.51 -6.28 -13.00
C ALA A 148 -20.03 -5.04 -13.72
N GLU A 149 -19.17 -4.27 -13.04
CA GLU A 149 -18.46 -3.11 -13.56
C GLU A 149 -16.98 -3.24 -13.22
N VAL A 150 -16.13 -2.92 -14.20
CA VAL A 150 -14.68 -2.82 -13.98
C VAL A 150 -14.30 -1.35 -14.14
N VAL A 151 -13.89 -0.73 -13.04
CA VAL A 151 -13.41 0.65 -12.98
C VAL A 151 -11.88 0.60 -13.00
N LYS A 152 -11.27 1.26 -14.00
CA LYS A 152 -9.82 1.32 -14.16
C LYS A 152 -9.29 2.74 -13.95
N GLY A 153 -8.18 2.86 -13.24
CA GLY A 153 -7.46 4.10 -13.07
C GLY A 153 -7.87 4.86 -11.81
N SER A 154 -8.64 5.95 -11.91
CA SER A 154 -8.93 6.82 -10.78
C SER A 154 -10.42 7.01 -10.57
N ALA A 155 -10.86 7.02 -9.32
CA ALA A 155 -12.22 7.39 -8.95
C ALA A 155 -12.20 8.44 -7.83
N THR A 156 -13.13 9.39 -7.92
CA THR A 156 -13.40 10.35 -6.85
C THR A 156 -14.35 9.74 -5.81
N PRO A 157 -14.42 10.26 -4.57
CA PRO A 157 -15.38 9.78 -3.57
C PRO A 157 -16.83 9.79 -4.06
N ILE A 158 -17.22 10.82 -4.80
CA ILE A 158 -18.57 10.91 -5.41
C ILE A 158 -18.76 9.83 -6.47
N GLY A 159 -17.79 9.64 -7.35
CA GLY A 159 -17.83 8.59 -8.36
C GLY A 159 -17.89 7.19 -7.73
N LEU A 160 -17.17 6.97 -6.66
CA LEU A 160 -17.26 5.74 -5.87
C LEU A 160 -18.67 5.53 -5.29
N TYR A 161 -19.25 6.58 -4.66
CA TYR A 161 -20.60 6.50 -4.12
C TYR A 161 -21.65 6.19 -5.20
N GLN A 162 -21.58 6.85 -6.36
CA GLN A 162 -22.43 6.59 -7.53
C GLN A 162 -22.32 5.14 -8.02
N THR A 163 -21.07 4.64 -8.12
CA THR A 163 -20.83 3.27 -8.58
C THR A 163 -21.39 2.25 -7.59
N LEU A 164 -21.15 2.46 -6.28
CA LEU A 164 -21.70 1.59 -5.24
C LEU A 164 -23.24 1.60 -5.21
N TYR A 165 -23.87 2.76 -5.42
CA TYR A 165 -25.32 2.86 -5.55
C TYR A 165 -25.83 2.13 -6.78
N LYS A 166 -25.23 2.37 -7.93
CA LYS A 166 -25.59 1.74 -9.20
C LYS A 166 -25.52 0.21 -9.14
N TYR A 167 -24.58 -0.36 -8.41
CA TYR A 167 -24.37 -1.80 -8.26
C TYR A 167 -24.73 -2.32 -6.85
N SER A 168 -25.72 -1.69 -6.19
CA SER A 168 -26.15 -2.06 -4.84
C SER A 168 -27.04 -3.31 -4.78
N ASP A 169 -27.55 -3.77 -5.93
CA ASP A 169 -28.39 -4.96 -6.00
C ASP A 169 -27.62 -6.24 -5.68
N ALA A 170 -28.34 -7.27 -5.23
CA ALA A 170 -27.76 -8.57 -4.95
C ALA A 170 -27.08 -9.16 -6.21
N ASN A 171 -25.97 -9.85 -6.02
CA ASN A 171 -25.15 -10.46 -7.07
C ASN A 171 -24.53 -9.46 -8.06
N CYS A 172 -24.45 -8.18 -7.68
CA CYS A 172 -23.63 -7.21 -8.41
C CYS A 172 -22.21 -7.18 -7.87
N VAL A 173 -21.25 -6.99 -8.75
CA VAL A 173 -19.81 -6.94 -8.44
C VAL A 173 -19.19 -5.69 -9.05
N VAL A 174 -18.40 -4.98 -8.28
CA VAL A 174 -17.56 -3.87 -8.78
C VAL A 174 -16.12 -4.24 -8.58
N VAL A 175 -15.34 -4.14 -9.64
CA VAL A 175 -13.88 -4.33 -9.62
C VAL A 175 -13.21 -2.98 -9.78
N PHE A 176 -12.32 -2.65 -8.87
CA PHE A 176 -11.43 -1.50 -8.96
C PHE A 176 -10.04 -2.01 -9.36
N ASP A 177 -9.64 -1.75 -10.61
CA ASP A 177 -8.37 -2.16 -11.17
C ASP A 177 -7.44 -0.94 -11.29
N ASP A 178 -6.29 -1.00 -10.63
CA ASP A 178 -5.33 0.12 -10.54
C ASP A 178 -5.94 1.44 -10.01
N CYS A 179 -6.92 1.34 -9.11
CA CYS A 179 -7.61 2.47 -8.51
C CYS A 179 -7.09 2.79 -7.08
N ASP A 180 -5.79 2.84 -6.88
CA ASP A 180 -5.16 3.05 -5.56
C ASP A 180 -5.64 4.32 -4.84
N SER A 181 -6.04 5.34 -5.61
CA SER A 181 -6.59 6.58 -5.05
C SER A 181 -7.77 6.37 -4.10
N ILE A 182 -8.58 5.33 -4.31
CA ILE A 182 -9.73 5.01 -3.46
C ILE A 182 -9.28 4.56 -2.06
N LEU A 183 -8.15 3.86 -1.97
CA LEU A 183 -7.60 3.35 -0.71
C LEU A 183 -6.77 4.40 0.03
N LEU A 184 -6.29 5.43 -0.68
CA LEU A 184 -5.47 6.51 -0.13
C LEU A 184 -6.31 7.73 0.31
N ASP A 185 -7.56 7.83 -0.14
CA ASP A 185 -8.47 8.91 0.23
C ASP A 185 -9.37 8.49 1.39
N ASP A 186 -9.34 9.24 2.48
CA ASP A 186 -10.07 8.91 3.71
C ASP A 186 -11.60 8.82 3.50
N VAL A 187 -12.17 9.66 2.65
CA VAL A 187 -13.62 9.66 2.37
C VAL A 187 -14.00 8.39 1.61
N SER A 188 -13.27 8.07 0.56
CA SER A 188 -13.45 6.85 -0.23
C SER A 188 -13.26 5.60 0.62
N LEU A 189 -12.24 5.57 1.46
CA LEU A 189 -11.97 4.46 2.36
C LEU A 189 -13.11 4.25 3.37
N ASN A 190 -13.70 5.32 3.90
CA ASN A 190 -14.84 5.24 4.82
C ASN A 190 -16.13 4.75 4.11
N LEU A 191 -16.35 5.17 2.86
CA LEU A 191 -17.45 4.63 2.02
C LEU A 191 -17.27 3.13 1.80
N LEU A 192 -16.05 2.68 1.47
CA LEU A 192 -15.74 1.25 1.32
C LEU A 192 -15.95 0.46 2.60
N LYS A 193 -15.53 0.98 3.75
CA LYS A 193 -15.78 0.33 5.05
C LYS A 193 -17.29 0.14 5.29
N GLY A 194 -18.10 1.16 4.99
CA GLY A 194 -19.56 1.05 5.07
C GLY A 194 -20.15 0.04 4.08
N ALA A 195 -19.62 0.00 2.84
CA ALA A 195 -20.05 -0.95 1.81
C ALA A 195 -19.71 -2.40 2.15
N LEU A 196 -18.61 -2.63 2.85
CA LEU A 196 -18.08 -3.95 3.19
C LEU A 196 -18.46 -4.41 4.62
N ASP A 197 -19.25 -3.63 5.34
CA ASP A 197 -19.67 -3.97 6.70
C ASP A 197 -20.32 -5.36 6.77
N SER A 198 -20.12 -6.03 7.89
CA SER A 198 -20.63 -7.40 8.14
C SER A 198 -22.13 -7.46 8.42
N GLY A 199 -22.78 -6.33 8.63
CA GLY A 199 -24.21 -6.23 8.90
C GLY A 199 -25.11 -6.86 7.82
N LYS A 200 -26.32 -7.28 8.21
CA LYS A 200 -27.32 -7.85 7.28
C LYS A 200 -27.78 -6.82 6.22
N LYS A 201 -27.91 -5.56 6.64
CA LYS A 201 -28.21 -4.43 5.74
C LYS A 201 -27.05 -3.45 5.81
N ARG A 202 -26.42 -3.22 4.70
CA ARG A 202 -25.35 -2.22 4.56
C ARG A 202 -25.98 -0.89 4.18
N LYS A 203 -25.58 0.18 4.83
CA LYS A 203 -26.07 1.52 4.57
C LYS A 203 -24.89 2.46 4.45
N ILE A 204 -24.82 3.15 3.33
CA ILE A 204 -23.83 4.17 3.06
C ILE A 204 -24.58 5.47 2.86
N SER A 205 -24.08 6.55 3.45
CA SER A 205 -24.71 7.87 3.35
C SER A 205 -23.74 8.90 2.79
N TRP A 206 -24.25 9.78 1.96
CA TRP A 206 -23.54 10.96 1.47
C TRP A 206 -24.26 12.20 1.97
N LEU A 207 -23.78 12.79 3.06
CA LEU A 207 -24.48 13.90 3.75
C LEU A 207 -24.08 15.29 3.25
N SER A 208 -23.19 15.38 2.26
CA SER A 208 -22.80 16.64 1.65
C SER A 208 -23.66 16.95 0.41
N GLU A 209 -23.98 18.23 0.22
CA GLU A 209 -24.69 18.64 -0.99
C GLU A 209 -23.88 18.31 -2.25
N SER A 210 -24.54 17.64 -3.22
CA SER A 210 -23.93 17.31 -4.50
C SER A 210 -24.93 17.53 -5.64
N SER A 211 -24.63 18.48 -6.50
CA SER A 211 -25.42 18.72 -7.73
C SER A 211 -25.38 17.53 -8.68
N THR A 212 -24.28 16.77 -8.66
CA THR A 212 -24.11 15.57 -9.49
C THR A 212 -25.04 14.46 -9.05
N LEU A 213 -25.14 14.16 -7.76
CA LEU A 213 -26.03 13.13 -7.23
C LEU A 213 -27.49 13.49 -7.47
N ARG A 214 -27.87 14.75 -7.23
CA ARG A 214 -29.25 15.23 -7.49
C ARG A 214 -29.64 15.08 -8.97
N ARG A 215 -28.73 15.44 -9.89
CA ARG A 215 -28.99 15.33 -11.34
C ARG A 215 -29.21 13.88 -11.77
N GLU A 216 -28.53 12.95 -11.16
CA GLU A 216 -28.65 11.51 -11.45
C GLU A 216 -29.74 10.82 -10.62
N GLY A 217 -30.44 11.55 -9.75
CA GLY A 217 -31.50 10.99 -8.91
C GLY A 217 -31.00 9.99 -7.87
N ILE A 218 -29.73 10.11 -7.47
CA ILE A 218 -29.11 9.23 -6.48
C ILE A 218 -29.41 9.78 -5.08
N PRO A 219 -30.02 9.00 -4.16
CA PRO A 219 -30.36 9.46 -2.82
C PRO A 219 -29.13 9.61 -1.93
N ASP A 220 -29.29 10.34 -0.84
CA ASP A 220 -28.22 10.56 0.15
C ASP A 220 -27.97 9.32 1.05
N GLN A 221 -28.84 8.32 0.98
CA GLN A 221 -28.76 7.07 1.74
C GLN A 221 -29.26 5.89 0.90
#